data_141417afcf0d9b1d8899854ec8548210
#
_entry.id   141417afcf0d9b1d8899854ec8548210
#
_cell.length_a   1.000
_cell.length_b   1.000
_cell.length_c   1.000
_cell.angle_alpha   90.00
_cell.angle_beta   90.00
_cell.angle_gamma   90.00
#
_symmetry.space_group_name_H-M   'P 1'
#
loop_
_entity.id
_entity.type
_entity.pdbx_description
1 polymer ?
#
loop_
_entity_poly.entity_id
_entity_poly.type
_entity_poly.pdbx_seq_one_letter_code
_entity_poly.pdbx_strand_id
1 'polypeptide(L)'
;MKTASKVLIYDNDCLLCKTYTGAFVKTGLLPASGRQHFNTVDPEIFKLVDQQLCNNEIPLVDIAEQKVWYGIDAMLEILGARFPFIKRWGSLQPIKWILKKGYKIISYNRKVIVATAPPAGYDCSPNFHLRYRILFIGILLGFHW
;
A
#
# COMPACT_ATOMS: atom_id res chain seq x y z
N MET A 1 -16.27 14.60 -3.11
CA MET A 1 -15.54 13.61 -2.26
C MET A 1 -14.08 14.01 -2.20
N LYS A 2 -13.47 14.01 -1.00
CA LYS A 2 -12.05 14.39 -0.80
C LYS A 2 -11.02 13.46 -1.48
N THR A 3 -11.47 12.40 -2.12
CA THR A 3 -10.62 11.42 -2.79
C THR A 3 -10.77 11.42 -4.32
N ALA A 4 -11.53 12.35 -4.88
CA ALA A 4 -11.81 12.38 -6.33
C ALA A 4 -10.56 12.59 -7.21
N SER A 5 -9.56 13.32 -6.70
CA SER A 5 -8.29 13.58 -7.39
C SER A 5 -7.18 12.57 -7.03
N LYS A 6 -7.48 11.58 -6.18
CA LYS A 6 -6.48 10.65 -5.65
C LYS A 6 -6.45 9.35 -6.45
N VAL A 7 -5.25 8.92 -6.81
CA VAL A 7 -4.99 7.67 -7.53
C VAL A 7 -4.07 6.78 -6.70
N LEU A 8 -4.58 5.60 -6.35
CA LEU A 8 -3.82 4.55 -5.69
C LEU A 8 -3.23 3.63 -6.77
N ILE A 9 -1.91 3.53 -6.80
CA ILE A 9 -1.21 2.70 -7.78
C ILE A 9 -0.84 1.38 -7.12
N TYR A 10 -1.26 0.27 -7.70
CA TYR A 10 -1.06 -1.06 -7.12
C TYR A 10 -0.35 -2.03 -8.07
N ASP A 11 0.25 -3.05 -7.48
CA ASP A 11 0.85 -4.16 -8.19
C ASP A 11 -0.23 -5.14 -8.66
N ASN A 12 -0.42 -5.26 -9.97
CA ASN A 12 -1.43 -6.15 -10.54
C ASN A 12 -1.07 -7.63 -10.41
N ASP A 13 0.19 -7.95 -10.22
CA ASP A 13 0.65 -9.33 -10.07
C ASP A 13 0.58 -9.81 -8.61
N CYS A 14 0.29 -8.91 -7.68
CA CYS A 14 0.12 -9.19 -6.27
C CYS A 14 -1.37 -9.34 -5.91
N LEU A 15 -1.81 -10.57 -5.60
CA LEU A 15 -3.20 -10.83 -5.20
C LEU A 15 -3.61 -10.06 -3.95
N LEU A 16 -2.72 -9.92 -2.96
CA LEU A 16 -2.98 -9.14 -1.76
C LEU A 16 -3.26 -7.67 -2.11
N CYS A 17 -2.42 -7.07 -2.96
CA CYS A 17 -2.58 -5.68 -3.40
C CYS A 17 -3.89 -5.47 -4.17
N LYS A 18 -4.23 -6.41 -5.06
CA LYS A 18 -5.52 -6.40 -5.76
C LYS A 18 -6.72 -6.42 -4.82
N THR A 19 -6.65 -7.30 -3.82
CA THR A 19 -7.78 -7.54 -2.91
C THR A 19 -8.08 -6.32 -2.06
N TYR A 20 -7.10 -5.78 -1.33
CA TYR A 20 -7.38 -4.65 -0.43
C TYR A 20 -7.62 -3.34 -1.18
N THR A 21 -6.93 -3.09 -2.30
CA THR A 21 -7.19 -1.90 -3.11
C THR A 21 -8.56 -1.97 -3.79
N GLY A 22 -8.98 -3.16 -4.21
CA GLY A 22 -10.33 -3.40 -4.72
C GLY A 22 -11.41 -3.18 -3.65
N ALA A 23 -11.13 -3.52 -2.39
CA ALA A 23 -12.03 -3.26 -1.27
C ALA A 23 -12.26 -1.76 -1.06
N PHE A 24 -11.24 -0.91 -1.25
CA PHE A 24 -11.41 0.56 -1.16
C PHE A 24 -12.38 1.11 -2.21
N VAL A 25 -12.38 0.54 -3.40
CA VAL A 25 -13.35 0.92 -4.45
C VAL A 25 -14.74 0.39 -4.10
N LYS A 26 -14.85 -0.88 -3.72
CA LYS A 26 -16.15 -1.51 -3.35
C LYS A 26 -16.83 -0.82 -2.17
N THR A 27 -16.07 -0.33 -1.21
CA THR A 27 -16.59 0.37 -0.04
C THR A 27 -16.82 1.87 -0.28
N GLY A 28 -16.54 2.37 -1.48
CA GLY A 28 -16.71 3.78 -1.85
C GLY A 28 -15.67 4.72 -1.22
N LEU A 29 -14.57 4.19 -0.71
CA LEU A 29 -13.45 4.98 -0.17
C LEU A 29 -12.61 5.61 -1.28
N LEU A 30 -12.54 4.95 -2.44
CA LEU A 30 -11.92 5.47 -3.67
C LEU A 30 -12.92 5.35 -4.83
N PRO A 31 -12.90 6.31 -5.80
CA PRO A 31 -13.60 6.13 -7.05
C PRO A 31 -12.94 5.01 -7.88
N ALA A 32 -13.67 4.40 -8.82
CA ALA A 32 -13.12 3.36 -9.69
C ALA A 32 -11.90 3.86 -10.50
N SER A 33 -11.91 5.12 -10.92
CA SER A 33 -10.78 5.80 -11.57
C SER A 33 -9.59 6.08 -10.64
N GLY A 34 -9.81 6.04 -9.34
CA GLY A 34 -8.78 6.24 -8.31
C GLY A 34 -7.95 4.99 -7.99
N ARG A 35 -8.08 3.93 -8.79
CA ARG A 35 -7.31 2.68 -8.66
C ARG A 35 -6.72 2.30 -10.00
N GLN A 36 -5.40 2.40 -10.11
CA GLN A 36 -4.67 2.05 -11.33
C GLN A 36 -3.51 1.11 -11.00
N HIS A 37 -3.13 0.25 -11.93
CA HIS A 37 -1.96 -0.61 -11.74
C HIS A 37 -0.72 -0.05 -12.46
N PHE A 38 0.47 -0.42 -12.01
CA PHE A 38 1.74 0.13 -12.51
C PHE A 38 1.91 0.05 -14.03
N ASN A 39 1.34 -0.95 -14.69
CA ASN A 39 1.48 -1.14 -16.14
C ASN A 39 0.56 -0.24 -16.98
N THR A 40 -0.49 0.35 -16.37
CA THR A 40 -1.49 1.19 -17.08
C THR A 40 -1.62 2.59 -16.51
N VAL A 41 -0.86 2.91 -15.46
CA VAL A 41 -0.88 4.27 -14.89
C VAL A 41 -0.34 5.27 -15.89
N ASP A 42 -0.94 6.47 -15.91
CA ASP A 42 -0.47 7.58 -16.73
C ASP A 42 1.02 7.88 -16.41
N PRO A 43 1.89 7.96 -17.44
CA PRO A 43 3.30 8.27 -17.25
C PRO A 43 3.57 9.57 -16.47
N GLU A 44 2.70 10.57 -16.61
CA GLU A 44 2.84 11.84 -15.89
C GLU A 44 2.57 11.65 -14.38
N ILE A 45 1.60 10.81 -14.01
CA ILE A 45 1.36 10.43 -12.62
C ILE A 45 2.52 9.61 -12.08
N PHE A 46 3.04 8.68 -12.90
CA PHE A 46 4.14 7.82 -12.51
C PHE A 46 5.44 8.56 -12.23
N LYS A 47 5.69 9.68 -12.92
CA LYS A 47 6.86 10.55 -12.69
C LYS A 47 6.88 11.19 -11.29
N LEU A 48 5.70 11.36 -10.65
CA LEU A 48 5.60 11.93 -9.31
C LEU A 48 6.01 10.94 -8.22
N VAL A 49 6.12 9.67 -8.56
CA VAL A 49 6.27 8.56 -7.61
C VAL A 49 7.73 8.12 -7.52
N ASP A 50 8.23 7.94 -6.29
CA ASP A 50 9.53 7.33 -6.06
C ASP A 50 9.46 5.83 -6.30
N GLN A 51 10.11 5.38 -7.39
CA GLN A 51 10.10 3.99 -7.82
C GLN A 51 10.74 3.04 -6.81
N GLN A 52 11.74 3.48 -6.05
CA GLN A 52 12.37 2.65 -5.03
C GLN A 52 11.42 2.36 -3.86
N LEU A 53 10.60 3.34 -3.49
CA LEU A 53 9.59 3.16 -2.45
C LEU A 53 8.43 2.28 -2.92
N CYS A 54 8.06 2.33 -4.21
CA CYS A 54 6.97 1.54 -4.77
C CYS A 54 7.18 0.03 -4.66
N ASN A 55 8.40 -0.45 -4.63
CA ASN A 55 8.70 -1.88 -4.46
C ASN A 55 8.24 -2.40 -3.08
N ASN A 56 8.22 -1.54 -2.09
CA ASN A 56 7.94 -1.91 -0.71
C ASN A 56 6.66 -1.29 -0.15
N GLU A 57 6.26 -0.13 -0.67
CA GLU A 57 5.14 0.65 -0.15
C GLU A 57 4.24 1.11 -1.29
N ILE A 58 2.94 0.93 -1.14
CA ILE A 58 1.97 1.34 -2.15
C ILE A 58 1.84 2.87 -2.19
N PRO A 59 1.96 3.52 -3.37
CA PRO A 59 1.81 4.96 -3.48
C PRO A 59 0.36 5.38 -3.72
N LEU A 60 -0.04 6.48 -3.06
CA LEU A 60 -1.26 7.23 -3.32
C LEU A 60 -0.87 8.61 -3.82
N VAL A 61 -1.27 8.96 -5.02
CA VAL A 61 -0.97 10.24 -5.67
C VAL A 61 -2.21 11.13 -5.65
N ASP A 62 -2.09 12.35 -5.14
CA ASP A 62 -3.08 13.39 -5.34
C ASP A 62 -2.64 14.25 -6.54
N ILE A 63 -3.39 14.13 -7.65
CA ILE A 63 -3.08 14.83 -8.90
C ILE A 63 -3.26 16.34 -8.75
N ALA A 64 -4.26 16.77 -7.98
CA ALA A 64 -4.57 18.19 -7.78
C ALA A 64 -3.50 18.91 -6.95
N GLU A 65 -3.00 18.25 -5.88
CA GLU A 65 -2.00 18.82 -4.98
C GLU A 65 -0.56 18.42 -5.35
N GLN A 66 -0.38 17.52 -6.33
CA GLN A 66 0.90 16.92 -6.71
C GLN A 66 1.64 16.31 -5.50
N LYS A 67 0.90 15.66 -4.63
CA LYS A 67 1.39 15.09 -3.39
C LYS A 67 1.28 13.57 -3.41
N VAL A 68 2.28 12.92 -2.84
CA VAL A 68 2.35 11.45 -2.79
C VAL A 68 2.47 10.97 -1.36
N TRP A 69 1.67 9.97 -0.99
CA TRP A 69 1.79 9.24 0.28
C TRP A 69 2.15 7.79 -0.01
N TYR A 70 2.86 7.15 0.90
CA TYR A 70 3.30 5.76 0.76
C TYR A 70 2.85 4.90 1.93
N GLY A 71 2.55 3.64 1.66
CA GLY A 71 2.25 2.63 2.68
C GLY A 71 1.15 3.04 3.64
N ILE A 72 1.45 3.06 4.93
CA ILE A 72 0.48 3.40 5.99
C ILE A 72 -0.03 4.83 5.86
N ASP A 73 0.80 5.78 5.46
CA ASP A 73 0.37 7.17 5.27
C ASP A 73 -0.68 7.26 4.14
N ALA A 74 -0.51 6.49 3.07
CA ALA A 74 -1.51 6.38 2.00
C ALA A 74 -2.83 5.79 2.50
N MET A 75 -2.77 4.72 3.29
CA MET A 75 -3.96 4.09 3.88
C MET A 75 -4.68 5.03 4.86
N LEU A 76 -3.96 5.73 5.72
CA LEU A 76 -4.53 6.70 6.64
C LEU A 76 -5.19 7.88 5.91
N GLU A 77 -4.64 8.27 4.76
CA GLU A 77 -5.22 9.32 3.92
C GLU A 77 -6.56 8.87 3.31
N ILE A 78 -6.62 7.65 2.78
CA ILE A 78 -7.86 7.09 2.20
C ILE A 78 -8.93 6.88 3.29
N LEU A 79 -8.58 6.20 4.37
CA LEU A 79 -9.51 5.92 5.47
C LEU A 79 -9.94 7.20 6.19
N GLY A 80 -9.02 8.14 6.37
CA GLY A 80 -9.28 9.41 7.04
C GLY A 80 -10.20 10.34 6.26
N ALA A 81 -10.33 10.15 4.95
CA ALA A 81 -11.30 10.91 4.15
C ALA A 81 -12.75 10.62 4.55
N ARG A 82 -13.04 9.38 4.99
CA ARG A 82 -14.37 8.98 5.48
C ARG A 82 -14.45 8.92 7.00
N PHE A 83 -13.38 8.56 7.66
CA PHE A 83 -13.30 8.39 9.10
C PHE A 83 -12.17 9.24 9.68
N PRO A 84 -12.39 10.53 9.93
CA PRO A 84 -11.35 11.46 10.41
C PRO A 84 -10.66 11.01 11.71
N PHE A 85 -11.38 10.30 12.57
CA PHE A 85 -10.84 9.77 13.82
C PHE A 85 -9.72 8.73 13.57
N ILE A 86 -9.82 7.90 12.51
CA ILE A 86 -8.78 6.92 12.16
C ILE A 86 -7.49 7.64 11.77
N LYS A 87 -7.59 8.72 10.99
CA LYS A 87 -6.44 9.55 10.62
C LYS A 87 -5.81 10.21 11.85
N ARG A 88 -6.64 10.76 12.74
CA ARG A 88 -6.19 11.42 13.97
C ARG A 88 -5.44 10.46 14.89
N TRP A 89 -6.04 9.29 15.20
CA TRP A 89 -5.42 8.28 16.07
C TRP A 89 -4.22 7.59 15.42
N GLY A 90 -4.35 7.21 14.15
CA GLY A 90 -3.27 6.57 13.40
C GLY A 90 -2.07 7.47 13.14
N SER A 91 -2.21 8.79 13.23
CA SER A 91 -1.12 9.76 13.10
C SER A 91 -0.37 10.01 14.39
N LEU A 92 -0.86 9.54 15.54
CA LEU A 92 -0.14 9.61 16.82
C LEU A 92 1.15 8.79 16.73
N GLN A 93 2.26 9.37 17.15
CA GLN A 93 3.61 8.78 16.96
C GLN A 93 3.74 7.32 17.40
N PRO A 94 3.31 6.87 18.60
CA PRO A 94 3.45 5.47 18.99
C PRO A 94 2.60 4.54 18.11
N ILE A 95 1.36 4.94 17.77
CA ILE A 95 0.45 4.15 16.94
C ILE A 95 0.97 4.10 15.49
N LYS A 96 1.36 5.23 14.94
CA LYS A 96 1.93 5.32 13.59
C LYS A 96 3.19 4.46 13.45
N TRP A 97 4.05 4.44 14.45
CA TRP A 97 5.24 3.61 14.45
C TRP A 97 4.90 2.11 14.40
N ILE A 98 3.94 1.65 15.23
CA ILE A 98 3.46 0.26 15.25
C ILE A 98 2.84 -0.10 13.89
N LEU A 99 1.96 0.76 13.36
CA LEU A 99 1.33 0.54 12.06
C LEU A 99 2.35 0.44 10.92
N LYS A 100 3.37 1.31 10.90
CA LYS A 100 4.46 1.25 9.91
C LYS A 100 5.27 -0.04 10.02
N LYS A 101 5.57 -0.49 11.23
CA LYS A 101 6.28 -1.76 11.44
C LYS A 101 5.44 -2.95 10.98
N GLY A 102 4.17 -3.01 11.36
CA GLY A 102 3.23 -4.05 10.91
C GLY A 102 3.07 -4.08 9.40
N TYR A 103 2.88 -2.91 8.77
CA TYR A 103 2.80 -2.79 7.32
C TYR A 103 4.06 -3.33 6.64
N LYS A 104 5.25 -2.97 7.13
CA LYS A 104 6.53 -3.45 6.58
C LYS A 104 6.69 -4.96 6.72
N ILE A 105 6.29 -5.54 7.84
CA ILE A 105 6.31 -7.02 8.01
C ILE A 105 5.47 -7.69 6.92
N ILE A 106 4.27 -7.22 6.67
CA ILE A 106 3.39 -7.76 5.63
C ILE A 106 3.97 -7.48 4.24
N SER A 107 4.35 -6.24 3.95
CA SER A 107 4.81 -5.82 2.64
C SER A 107 6.08 -6.56 2.19
N TYR A 108 7.09 -6.67 3.04
CA TYR A 108 8.33 -7.41 2.71
C TYR A 108 8.13 -8.92 2.60
N ASN A 109 7.07 -9.46 3.19
CA ASN A 109 6.76 -10.88 3.14
C ASN A 109 5.58 -11.23 2.21
N ARG A 110 5.01 -10.25 1.49
CA ARG A 110 3.80 -10.46 0.69
C ARG A 110 3.88 -11.61 -0.31
N LYS A 111 5.04 -11.85 -0.92
CA LYS A 111 5.25 -13.00 -1.84
C LYS A 111 5.25 -14.36 -1.14
N VAL A 112 5.48 -14.40 0.17
CA VAL A 112 5.40 -15.64 0.97
C VAL A 112 3.99 -15.83 1.50
N ILE A 113 3.32 -14.72 1.86
CA ILE A 113 1.94 -14.74 2.37
C ILE A 113 0.97 -15.17 1.27
N VAL A 114 1.18 -14.66 0.06
CA VAL A 114 0.31 -14.93 -1.09
C VAL A 114 1.18 -15.24 -2.31
N ALA A 115 0.93 -16.37 -2.96
CA ALA A 115 1.59 -16.70 -4.21
C ALA A 115 1.33 -15.60 -5.25
N THR A 116 2.40 -15.09 -5.84
CA THR A 116 2.35 -14.07 -6.88
C THR A 116 2.75 -14.67 -8.22
N ALA A 117 2.07 -14.26 -9.29
CA ALA A 117 2.49 -14.60 -10.64
C ALA A 117 3.85 -13.94 -10.98
N PRO A 118 4.61 -14.48 -11.94
CA PRO A 118 5.78 -13.78 -12.46
C PRO A 118 5.39 -12.40 -12.98
N PRO A 119 6.22 -11.36 -12.80
CA PRO A 119 5.88 -10.01 -13.24
C PRO A 119 5.74 -9.96 -14.77
N ALA A 120 4.59 -9.49 -15.24
CA ALA A 120 4.30 -9.31 -16.67
C ALA A 120 4.71 -7.92 -17.19
N GLY A 121 5.25 -7.06 -16.35
CA GLY A 121 5.61 -5.68 -16.65
C GLY A 121 6.55 -5.09 -15.61
N TYR A 122 6.16 -3.98 -15.00
CA TYR A 122 6.94 -3.36 -13.93
C TYR A 122 7.05 -4.30 -12.71
N ASP A 123 8.28 -4.63 -12.33
CA ASP A 123 8.53 -5.51 -11.18
C ASP A 123 8.49 -4.72 -9.87
N CYS A 124 7.36 -4.81 -9.16
CA CYS A 124 7.16 -4.28 -7.82
C CYS A 124 7.55 -5.27 -6.72
N SER A 125 8.49 -6.19 -7.00
CA SER A 125 8.91 -7.17 -6.01
C SER A 125 9.51 -6.49 -4.79
N PRO A 126 9.08 -6.85 -3.56
CA PRO A 126 9.63 -6.27 -2.35
C PRO A 126 11.10 -6.67 -2.20
N ASN A 127 11.92 -5.72 -1.74
CA ASN A 127 13.30 -6.00 -1.41
C ASN A 127 13.39 -7.06 -0.31
N PHE A 128 14.38 -7.94 -0.41
CA PHE A 128 14.61 -8.93 0.64
C PHE A 128 15.16 -8.26 1.91
N HIS A 129 14.46 -8.44 3.02
CA HIS A 129 14.86 -7.90 4.32
C HIS A 129 14.88 -9.00 5.38
N LEU A 130 16.07 -9.50 5.72
CA LEU A 130 16.25 -10.61 6.64
C LEU A 130 15.57 -10.38 8.00
N ARG A 131 15.68 -9.17 8.57
CA ARG A 131 15.06 -8.82 9.85
C ARG A 131 13.53 -8.99 9.83
N TYR A 132 12.88 -8.52 8.77
CA TYR A 132 11.42 -8.66 8.61
C TYR A 132 11.01 -10.10 8.29
N ARG A 133 11.88 -10.88 7.65
CA ARG A 133 11.66 -12.31 7.43
C ARG A 133 11.70 -13.09 8.74
N ILE A 134 12.70 -12.85 9.57
CA ILE A 134 12.81 -13.49 10.90
C ILE A 134 11.63 -13.10 11.80
N LEU A 135 11.25 -11.82 11.82
CA LEU A 135 10.08 -11.36 12.58
C LEU A 135 8.80 -12.05 12.12
N PHE A 136 8.60 -12.18 10.82
CA PHE A 136 7.43 -12.87 10.25
C PHE A 136 7.38 -14.34 10.65
N ILE A 137 8.50 -15.06 10.53
CA ILE A 137 8.61 -16.46 10.96
C ILE A 137 8.37 -16.59 12.47
N GLY A 138 8.95 -15.70 13.26
CA GLY A 138 8.76 -15.68 14.73
C GLY A 138 7.30 -15.48 15.12
N ILE A 139 6.58 -14.59 14.43
CA ILE A 139 5.14 -14.38 14.63
C ILE A 139 4.36 -15.66 14.28
N LEU A 140 4.64 -16.26 13.12
CA LEU A 140 3.96 -17.50 12.70
C LEU A 140 4.19 -18.64 13.70
N LEU A 141 5.42 -18.82 14.19
CA LEU A 141 5.73 -19.84 15.19
C LEU A 141 5.08 -19.53 16.54
N GLY A 142 5.00 -18.25 16.92
CA GLY A 142 4.33 -17.81 18.16
C GLY A 142 2.81 -18.04 18.16
N PHE A 143 2.17 -18.02 17.00
CA PHE A 143 0.74 -18.35 16.87
C PHE A 143 0.44 -19.87 16.86
N HIS A 144 1.46 -20.72 16.72
CA HIS A 144 1.33 -22.19 16.74
C HIS A 144 1.48 -22.80 18.14
N TRP A 145 1.73 -22.01 19.16
CA TRP A 145 1.78 -22.39 20.57
C TRP A 145 0.60 -21.70 21.30
#